data_3e32826a7af11a249c22016f6945859d
#
_entry.id   3e32826a7af11a249c22016f6945859d
#
_cell.length_a   1.000
_cell.length_b   1.000
_cell.length_c   1.000
_cell.angle_alpha   90.00
_cell.angle_beta   90.00
_cell.angle_gamma   90.00
#
_symmetry.space_group_name_H-M   'P 1'
#
loop_
_entity.id
_entity.type
_entity.pdbx_description
1 polymer ?
#
loop_
_entity_poly.entity_id
_entity_poly.type
_entity_poly.pdbx_seq_one_letter_code
_entity_poly.pdbx_strand_id
1 'polypeptide(L)'
;PYNIMELPSYPSTARNRIFISEVLRSYLPKNGTVLETASGTGEHITFFCEEFPKLIWQPSDKSDELFFAIRKRVEAADNVKKPIVVDLLAESFGPIKEDYFGVVNINMIHIAPWEACIGLFQMAEKVITAKGIVYLYGPFKQGGKHTSESNKNFDLSLRAQNTSWGVRNLEDVQRVAETFGFYHVFTHEMPANNKSIIFKKN
;
A
#
# COMPACT_ATOMS: atom_id res chain seq x y z
N PRO A 1 1.97 -8.33 28.58
CA PRO A 1 2.69 -8.26 27.31
C PRO A 1 2.13 -9.29 26.36
N TYR A 2 1.55 -8.86 25.24
CA TYR A 2 1.03 -9.78 24.21
C TYR A 2 2.19 -10.59 23.61
N ASN A 3 2.02 -11.89 23.53
CA ASN A 3 2.93 -12.75 22.79
C ASN A 3 2.78 -12.44 21.29
N ILE A 4 3.86 -12.45 20.51
CA ILE A 4 3.81 -12.22 19.05
C ILE A 4 2.83 -13.16 18.35
N MET A 5 2.63 -14.37 18.86
CA MET A 5 1.68 -15.35 18.32
C MET A 5 0.21 -14.98 18.56
N GLU A 6 -0.09 -14.04 19.46
CA GLU A 6 -1.44 -13.57 19.79
C GLU A 6 -1.80 -12.24 19.10
N LEU A 7 -0.87 -11.66 18.33
CA LEU A 7 -1.14 -10.42 17.60
C LEU A 7 -2.09 -10.67 16.42
N PRO A 8 -3.00 -9.73 16.14
CA PRO A 8 -3.87 -9.85 14.97
C PRO A 8 -3.07 -10.04 13.69
N SER A 9 -3.54 -10.91 12.82
CA SER A 9 -2.86 -11.25 11.56
C SER A 9 -3.84 -11.44 10.41
N TYR A 10 -3.36 -11.21 9.20
CA TYR A 10 -4.10 -11.44 7.96
C TYR A 10 -3.42 -12.56 7.13
N PRO A 11 -4.06 -13.71 6.92
CA PRO A 11 -3.46 -14.82 6.17
C PRO A 11 -2.99 -14.46 4.75
N SER A 12 -3.59 -13.46 4.12
CA SER A 12 -3.18 -12.97 2.81
C SER A 12 -1.75 -12.42 2.79
N THR A 13 -1.31 -11.78 3.87
CA THR A 13 0.05 -11.23 3.98
C THR A 13 1.12 -12.32 3.89
N ALA A 14 0.92 -13.43 4.59
CA ALA A 14 1.86 -14.57 4.53
C ALA A 14 2.00 -15.14 3.11
N ARG A 15 0.91 -15.09 2.33
CA ARG A 15 0.89 -15.60 0.95
C ARG A 15 1.53 -14.66 -0.07
N ASN A 16 1.36 -13.34 0.09
CA ASN A 16 1.72 -12.36 -0.94
C ASN A 16 3.07 -11.64 -0.69
N ARG A 17 3.56 -11.58 0.54
CA ARG A 17 4.72 -10.75 0.92
C ARG A 17 6.00 -11.06 0.14
N ILE A 18 6.28 -12.33 -0.15
CA ILE A 18 7.47 -12.75 -0.90
C ILE A 18 7.39 -12.23 -2.33
N PHE A 19 6.28 -12.45 -3.01
CA PHE A 19 6.08 -12.00 -4.40
C PHE A 19 6.09 -10.47 -4.51
N ILE A 20 5.53 -9.78 -3.52
CA ILE A 20 5.56 -8.30 -3.45
C ILE A 20 7.01 -7.83 -3.29
N SER A 21 7.79 -8.43 -2.40
CA SER A 21 9.19 -8.03 -2.19
C SER A 21 10.07 -8.26 -3.42
N GLU A 22 9.81 -9.32 -4.19
CA GLU A 22 10.50 -9.58 -5.45
C GLU A 22 10.27 -8.44 -6.47
N VAL A 23 9.04 -7.97 -6.60
CA VAL A 23 8.72 -6.81 -7.45
C VAL A 23 9.37 -5.54 -6.91
N LEU A 24 9.20 -5.24 -5.62
CA LEU A 24 9.75 -4.04 -4.99
C LEU A 24 11.28 -3.95 -5.15
N ARG A 25 11.99 -5.07 -5.13
CA ARG A 25 13.46 -5.14 -5.30
C ARG A 25 13.93 -4.54 -6.63
N SER A 26 13.10 -4.59 -7.66
CA SER A 26 13.41 -4.02 -8.97
C SER A 26 13.21 -2.50 -9.04
N TYR A 27 12.49 -1.91 -8.09
CA TYR A 27 12.06 -0.50 -8.16
C TYR A 27 12.53 0.35 -6.98
N LEU A 28 12.77 -0.25 -5.83
CA LEU A 28 13.25 0.49 -4.66
C LEU A 28 14.75 0.76 -4.75
N PRO A 29 15.25 1.90 -4.22
CA PRO A 29 16.66 2.23 -4.19
C PRO A 29 17.38 1.38 -3.13
N LYS A 30 18.70 1.48 -3.11
CA LYS A 30 19.52 0.81 -2.08
C LYS A 30 19.30 1.40 -0.68
N ASN A 31 19.01 2.69 -0.59
CA ASN A 31 18.77 3.42 0.66
C ASN A 31 17.75 4.53 0.42
N GLY A 32 17.17 5.05 1.48
CA GLY A 32 16.11 6.05 1.47
C GLY A 32 14.96 5.65 2.40
N THR A 33 13.92 6.46 2.40
CA THR A 33 12.74 6.21 3.24
C THR A 33 11.53 5.85 2.36
N VAL A 34 10.79 4.82 2.77
CA VAL A 34 9.56 4.36 2.11
C VAL A 34 8.40 4.46 3.09
N LEU A 35 7.32 5.08 2.67
CA LEU A 35 6.06 5.15 3.41
C LEU A 35 5.19 3.95 3.03
N GLU A 36 4.75 3.17 4.01
CA GLU A 36 3.65 2.23 3.83
C GLU A 36 2.36 2.86 4.35
N THR A 37 1.35 2.95 3.51
CA THR A 37 0.00 3.35 3.89
C THR A 37 -0.86 2.12 4.15
N ALA A 38 -1.87 2.25 5.02
CA ALA A 38 -2.73 1.14 5.41
C ALA A 38 -1.93 -0.07 5.92
N SER A 39 -1.00 0.17 6.83
CA SER A 39 -0.09 -0.85 7.38
C SER A 39 -0.81 -1.94 8.19
N GLY A 40 -2.03 -1.68 8.65
CA GLY A 40 -2.84 -2.63 9.40
C GLY A 40 -2.11 -3.20 10.61
N THR A 41 -1.92 -4.50 10.62
CA THR A 41 -1.24 -5.22 11.71
C THR A 41 0.29 -5.15 11.67
N GLY A 42 0.88 -4.57 10.61
CA GLY A 42 2.33 -4.42 10.45
C GLY A 42 3.07 -5.66 9.94
N GLU A 43 2.35 -6.65 9.42
CA GLU A 43 2.97 -7.89 8.93
C GLU A 43 3.84 -7.68 7.69
N HIS A 44 3.42 -6.84 6.74
CA HIS A 44 4.23 -6.49 5.58
C HIS A 44 5.48 -5.70 5.99
N ILE A 45 5.33 -4.68 6.81
CA ILE A 45 6.45 -3.85 7.31
C ILE A 45 7.50 -4.73 8.01
N THR A 46 7.07 -5.69 8.82
CA THR A 46 7.97 -6.64 9.51
C THR A 46 8.80 -7.43 8.51
N PHE A 47 8.19 -7.91 7.44
CA PHE A 47 8.88 -8.65 6.40
C PHE A 47 9.79 -7.73 5.56
N PHE A 48 9.30 -6.56 5.16
CA PHE A 48 10.07 -5.67 4.29
C PHE A 48 11.27 -5.04 4.99
N CYS A 49 11.21 -4.77 6.29
CA CYS A 49 12.36 -4.21 7.00
C CYS A 49 13.55 -5.19 7.05
N GLU A 50 13.27 -6.50 7.05
CA GLU A 50 14.30 -7.55 6.96
C GLU A 50 14.82 -7.72 5.53
N GLU A 51 13.90 -7.71 4.53
CA GLU A 51 14.25 -7.87 3.11
C GLU A 51 15.03 -6.68 2.54
N PHE A 52 14.80 -5.48 3.07
CA PHE A 52 15.40 -4.22 2.65
C PHE A 52 16.06 -3.49 3.83
N PRO A 53 17.12 -4.06 4.43
CA PRO A 53 17.67 -3.55 5.69
C PRO A 53 18.35 -2.17 5.60
N LYS A 54 18.63 -1.68 4.40
CA LYS A 54 19.21 -0.35 4.16
C LYS A 54 18.15 0.74 3.91
N LEU A 55 16.89 0.35 3.75
CA LEU A 55 15.78 1.28 3.65
C LEU A 55 15.23 1.58 5.05
N ILE A 56 14.75 2.80 5.22
CA ILE A 56 13.98 3.19 6.40
C ILE A 56 12.50 3.08 6.04
N TRP A 57 11.75 2.40 6.87
CA TRP A 57 10.31 2.18 6.65
C TRP A 57 9.49 3.04 7.60
N GLN A 58 8.53 3.75 7.05
CA GLN A 58 7.55 4.53 7.80
C GLN A 58 6.18 3.85 7.69
N PRO A 59 5.73 3.09 8.70
CA PRO A 59 4.38 2.56 8.72
C PRO A 59 3.36 3.65 9.04
N SER A 60 2.17 3.53 8.47
CA SER A 60 1.05 4.43 8.72
C SER A 60 -0.30 3.74 8.51
N ASP A 61 -1.32 4.24 9.19
CA ASP A 61 -2.69 3.82 8.99
C ASP A 61 -3.65 4.98 9.27
N LYS A 62 -4.91 4.86 8.86
CA LYS A 62 -5.94 5.89 9.09
C LYS A 62 -6.29 6.09 10.57
N SER A 63 -5.99 5.11 11.42
CA SER A 63 -6.17 5.18 12.87
C SER A 63 -5.00 4.51 13.59
N ASP A 64 -4.86 4.76 14.88
CA ASP A 64 -3.81 4.19 15.72
C ASP A 64 -4.20 2.87 16.42
N GLU A 65 -5.39 2.35 16.12
CA GLU A 65 -5.95 1.15 16.78
C GLU A 65 -5.01 -0.06 16.75
N LEU A 66 -4.31 -0.27 15.64
CA LEU A 66 -3.40 -1.40 15.45
C LEU A 66 -1.92 -1.05 15.64
N PHE A 67 -1.59 0.17 16.05
CA PHE A 67 -0.19 0.58 16.23
C PHE A 67 0.54 -0.21 17.31
N PHE A 68 -0.17 -0.74 18.30
CA PHE A 68 0.43 -1.64 19.28
C PHE A 68 0.99 -2.91 18.62
N ALA A 69 0.27 -3.46 17.63
CA ALA A 69 0.71 -4.65 16.91
C ALA A 69 1.92 -4.35 16.01
N ILE A 70 1.90 -3.22 15.30
CA ILE A 70 3.04 -2.76 14.51
C ILE A 70 4.27 -2.62 15.40
N ARG A 71 4.16 -1.84 16.49
CA ARG A 71 5.29 -1.60 17.42
C ARG A 71 5.86 -2.89 17.99
N LYS A 72 4.99 -3.84 18.34
CA LYS A 72 5.45 -5.12 18.90
C LYS A 72 6.18 -5.97 17.88
N ARG A 73 5.67 -6.01 16.64
CA ARG A 73 6.30 -6.80 15.56
C ARG A 73 7.69 -6.29 15.18
N VAL A 74 7.88 -4.97 15.18
CA VAL A 74 9.14 -4.34 14.76
C VAL A 74 10.00 -3.86 15.93
N GLU A 75 9.75 -4.35 17.15
CA GLU A 75 10.43 -3.93 18.38
C GLU A 75 11.97 -4.00 18.30
N ALA A 76 12.49 -4.98 17.57
CA ALA A 76 13.92 -5.20 17.38
C ALA A 76 14.47 -4.61 16.06
N ALA A 77 13.64 -3.94 15.26
CA ALA A 77 14.06 -3.40 13.97
C ALA A 77 14.57 -1.96 14.11
N ASP A 78 15.80 -1.71 13.67
CA ASP A 78 16.42 -0.39 13.73
C ASP A 78 16.02 0.53 12.57
N ASN A 79 15.44 -0.04 11.52
CA ASN A 79 15.09 0.64 10.27
C ASN A 79 13.58 0.88 10.09
N VAL A 80 12.79 0.79 11.15
CA VAL A 80 11.35 1.09 11.14
C VAL A 80 11.05 2.24 12.08
N LYS A 81 10.45 3.30 11.55
CA LYS A 81 9.99 4.45 12.34
C LYS A 81 8.73 4.11 13.14
N LYS A 82 8.44 4.89 14.17
CA LYS A 82 7.17 4.79 14.88
C LYS A 82 6.00 5.03 13.91
N PRO A 83 4.93 4.22 13.99
CA PRO A 83 3.78 4.40 13.11
C PRO A 83 3.12 5.77 13.33
N ILE A 84 2.60 6.33 12.24
CA ILE A 84 1.90 7.62 12.23
C ILE A 84 0.49 7.47 11.67
N VAL A 85 -0.43 8.32 12.12
CA VAL A 85 -1.78 8.38 11.52
C VAL A 85 -1.70 9.12 10.19
N VAL A 86 -2.17 8.46 9.13
CA VAL A 86 -2.31 9.04 7.79
C VAL A 86 -3.71 8.71 7.29
N ASP A 87 -4.57 9.71 7.24
CA ASP A 87 -5.91 9.60 6.70
C ASP A 87 -5.98 10.21 5.30
N LEU A 88 -6.13 9.36 4.30
CA LEU A 88 -6.16 9.75 2.89
C LEU A 88 -7.45 10.49 2.50
N LEU A 89 -8.45 10.51 3.38
CA LEU A 89 -9.70 11.27 3.20
C LEU A 89 -9.65 12.64 3.87
N ALA A 90 -8.64 12.90 4.71
CA ALA A 90 -8.49 14.17 5.41
C ALA A 90 -7.75 15.22 4.57
N GLU A 91 -8.08 16.48 4.78
CA GLU A 91 -7.46 17.60 4.06
C GLU A 91 -5.94 17.69 4.27
N SER A 92 -5.47 17.41 5.47
CA SER A 92 -4.06 17.51 5.85
C SER A 92 -3.29 16.18 5.85
N PHE A 93 -3.95 15.06 5.61
CA PHE A 93 -3.42 13.69 5.63
C PHE A 93 -2.78 13.25 6.96
N GLY A 94 -2.25 14.12 7.79
CA GLY A 94 -1.57 13.83 9.06
C GLY A 94 -0.12 14.32 9.12
N PRO A 95 0.67 13.86 10.11
CA PRO A 95 2.02 14.36 10.38
C PRO A 95 3.07 13.75 9.45
N ILE A 96 2.83 13.79 8.15
CA ILE A 96 3.72 13.25 7.11
C ILE A 96 4.82 14.27 6.86
N LYS A 97 6.06 13.78 6.80
CA LYS A 97 7.22 14.56 6.36
C LYS A 97 7.46 14.31 4.88
N GLU A 98 8.12 15.22 4.25
CA GLU A 98 8.56 15.15 2.86
C GLU A 98 9.76 14.21 2.73
N ASP A 99 10.12 13.87 1.48
CA ASP A 99 11.31 13.11 1.08
C ASP A 99 11.21 11.58 1.20
N TYR A 100 10.03 11.02 1.01
CA TYR A 100 9.94 9.59 0.75
C TYR A 100 10.36 9.29 -0.69
N PHE A 101 11.17 8.25 -0.87
CA PHE A 101 11.42 7.71 -2.22
C PHE A 101 10.18 7.04 -2.80
N GLY A 102 9.38 6.40 -1.96
CA GLY A 102 8.21 5.69 -2.41
C GLY A 102 7.09 5.62 -1.39
N VAL A 103 5.89 5.38 -1.90
CA VAL A 103 4.70 5.03 -1.15
C VAL A 103 4.28 3.64 -1.58
N VAL A 104 4.14 2.73 -0.62
CA VAL A 104 3.66 1.35 -0.80
C VAL A 104 2.25 1.25 -0.24
N ASN A 105 1.31 0.78 -1.04
CA ASN A 105 -0.08 0.58 -0.66
C ASN A 105 -0.54 -0.80 -1.12
N ILE A 106 -0.92 -1.64 -0.17
CA ILE A 106 -1.27 -3.04 -0.39
C ILE A 106 -2.70 -3.30 0.08
N ASN A 107 -3.54 -3.78 -0.82
CA ASN A 107 -4.91 -4.21 -0.50
C ASN A 107 -5.76 -3.16 0.21
N MET A 108 -5.71 -1.89 -0.20
CA MET A 108 -6.49 -0.83 0.45
C MET A 108 -7.55 -0.20 -0.45
N ILE A 109 -7.21 0.19 -1.68
CA ILE A 109 -8.08 1.06 -2.49
C ILE A 109 -9.42 0.42 -2.88
N HIS A 110 -9.55 -0.89 -2.82
CA HIS A 110 -10.79 -1.62 -3.06
C HIS A 110 -11.64 -1.81 -1.79
N ILE A 111 -11.08 -1.60 -0.61
CA ILE A 111 -11.78 -1.63 0.70
C ILE A 111 -11.81 -0.24 1.36
N ALA A 112 -11.92 0.78 0.55
CA ALA A 112 -12.03 2.19 0.93
C ALA A 112 -12.92 2.92 -0.09
N PRO A 113 -13.46 4.10 0.23
CA PRO A 113 -14.07 4.97 -0.77
C PRO A 113 -13.09 5.33 -1.89
N TRP A 114 -13.60 5.60 -3.09
CA TRP A 114 -12.77 5.98 -4.24
C TRP A 114 -11.88 7.20 -3.95
N GLU A 115 -12.38 8.13 -3.16
CA GLU A 115 -11.67 9.33 -2.72
C GLU A 115 -10.35 9.00 -2.00
N ALA A 116 -10.23 7.83 -1.39
CA ALA A 116 -8.97 7.37 -0.78
C ALA A 116 -7.87 7.10 -1.83
N CYS A 117 -8.25 6.64 -3.03
CA CYS A 117 -7.30 6.51 -4.15
C CYS A 117 -6.83 7.87 -4.63
N ILE A 118 -7.74 8.84 -4.74
CA ILE A 118 -7.42 10.22 -5.09
C ILE A 118 -6.49 10.83 -4.04
N GLY A 119 -6.85 10.69 -2.76
CA GLY A 119 -6.04 11.18 -1.64
C GLY A 119 -4.65 10.54 -1.56
N LEU A 120 -4.52 9.26 -1.94
CA LEU A 120 -3.23 8.58 -2.00
C LEU A 120 -2.27 9.28 -2.98
N PHE A 121 -2.71 9.56 -4.20
CA PHE A 121 -1.87 10.21 -5.21
C PHE A 121 -1.66 11.71 -4.90
N GLN A 122 -2.67 12.38 -4.36
CA GLN A 122 -2.55 13.77 -3.90
C GLN A 122 -1.52 13.91 -2.78
N MET A 123 -1.51 12.99 -1.82
CA MET A 123 -0.49 12.91 -0.79
C MET A 123 0.89 12.58 -1.38
N ALA A 124 0.95 11.56 -2.24
CA ALA A 124 2.19 11.12 -2.87
C ALA A 124 2.88 12.24 -3.67
N GLU A 125 2.11 13.09 -4.38
CA GLU A 125 2.63 14.27 -5.07
C GLU A 125 3.42 15.19 -4.13
N LYS A 126 2.93 15.38 -2.91
CA LYS A 126 3.53 16.27 -1.92
C LYS A 126 4.77 15.68 -1.24
N VAL A 127 4.78 14.37 -0.99
CA VAL A 127 5.77 13.75 -0.09
C VAL A 127 6.82 12.92 -0.81
N ILE A 128 6.60 12.52 -2.06
CA ILE A 128 7.56 11.72 -2.84
C ILE A 128 8.58 12.62 -3.54
N THR A 129 9.84 12.24 -3.44
CA THR A 129 10.95 12.89 -4.14
C THR A 129 10.85 12.73 -5.66
N ALA A 130 11.54 13.57 -6.42
CA ALA A 130 11.64 13.43 -7.87
C ALA A 130 12.11 12.02 -8.26
N LYS A 131 11.48 11.42 -9.26
CA LYS A 131 11.73 10.05 -9.72
C LYS A 131 11.35 8.94 -8.71
N GLY A 132 10.71 9.28 -7.60
CA GLY A 132 10.17 8.32 -6.66
C GLY A 132 8.93 7.61 -7.21
N ILE A 133 8.46 6.62 -6.48
CA ILE A 133 7.42 5.70 -6.96
C ILE A 133 6.20 5.63 -6.05
N VAL A 134 5.05 5.31 -6.64
CA VAL A 134 3.89 4.73 -5.95
C VAL A 134 3.76 3.27 -6.39
N TYR A 135 3.71 2.38 -5.43
CA TYR A 135 3.46 0.96 -5.62
C TYR A 135 2.07 0.62 -5.12
N LEU A 136 1.25 0.01 -5.97
CA LEU A 136 -0.05 -0.53 -5.59
C LEU A 136 -0.09 -2.03 -5.77
N TYR A 137 -0.73 -2.73 -4.84
CA TYR A 137 -1.01 -4.17 -4.95
C TYR A 137 -2.47 -4.46 -4.63
N GLY A 138 -3.07 -5.31 -5.42
CA GLY A 138 -4.43 -5.80 -5.20
C GLY A 138 -5.08 -6.32 -6.49
N PRO A 139 -6.39 -6.66 -6.42
CA PRO A 139 -7.17 -6.98 -7.59
C PRO A 139 -7.57 -5.69 -8.33
N PHE A 140 -7.62 -5.77 -9.67
CA PHE A 140 -8.05 -4.67 -10.54
C PHE A 140 -8.89 -5.22 -11.69
N LYS A 141 -9.82 -4.41 -12.18
CA LYS A 141 -10.43 -4.58 -13.49
C LYS A 141 -9.52 -4.00 -14.56
N GLN A 142 -9.64 -4.49 -15.78
CA GLN A 142 -9.02 -3.92 -16.97
C GLN A 142 -10.07 -3.77 -18.09
N GLY A 143 -10.09 -2.63 -18.73
CA GLY A 143 -11.10 -2.32 -19.73
C GLY A 143 -12.54 -2.40 -19.20
N GLY A 144 -12.73 -2.07 -17.92
CA GLY A 144 -14.04 -2.14 -17.24
C GLY A 144 -14.50 -3.55 -16.89
N LYS A 145 -13.67 -4.59 -17.13
CA LYS A 145 -14.04 -6.00 -16.91
C LYS A 145 -13.19 -6.62 -15.81
N HIS A 146 -13.80 -7.54 -15.05
CA HIS A 146 -13.05 -8.39 -14.13
C HIS A 146 -12.12 -9.34 -14.90
N THR A 147 -10.91 -9.55 -14.37
CA THR A 147 -9.91 -10.44 -15.00
C THR A 147 -10.08 -11.90 -14.58
N SER A 148 -10.95 -12.17 -13.61
CA SER A 148 -11.29 -13.52 -13.16
C SER A 148 -12.67 -13.56 -12.53
N GLU A 149 -13.27 -14.74 -12.46
CA GLU A 149 -14.55 -14.95 -11.75
C GLU A 149 -14.37 -14.75 -10.24
N SER A 150 -13.22 -15.16 -9.68
CA SER A 150 -12.93 -14.93 -8.27
C SER A 150 -12.88 -13.45 -7.90
N ASN A 151 -12.29 -12.60 -8.74
CA ASN A 151 -12.28 -11.15 -8.54
C ASN A 151 -13.69 -10.54 -8.65
N LYS A 152 -14.52 -11.03 -9.56
CA LYS A 152 -15.91 -10.61 -9.67
C LYS A 152 -16.70 -10.94 -8.39
N ASN A 153 -16.56 -12.15 -7.89
CA ASN A 153 -17.24 -12.57 -6.65
C ASN A 153 -16.71 -11.77 -5.45
N PHE A 154 -15.43 -11.47 -5.41
CA PHE A 154 -14.84 -10.63 -4.38
C PHE A 154 -15.38 -9.18 -4.45
N ASP A 155 -15.49 -8.59 -5.63
CA ASP A 155 -16.10 -7.27 -5.83
C ASP A 155 -17.53 -7.22 -5.34
N LEU A 156 -18.35 -8.24 -5.65
CA LEU A 156 -19.73 -8.36 -5.14
C LEU A 156 -19.76 -8.43 -3.62
N SER A 157 -18.89 -9.22 -3.02
CA SER A 157 -18.76 -9.35 -1.56
C SER A 157 -18.37 -8.01 -0.89
N LEU A 158 -17.45 -7.26 -1.48
CA LEU A 158 -17.05 -5.94 -0.99
C LEU A 158 -18.21 -4.95 -1.04
N ARG A 159 -18.92 -4.88 -2.16
CA ARG A 159 -20.07 -3.98 -2.34
C ARG A 159 -21.24 -4.31 -1.43
N ALA A 160 -21.42 -5.59 -1.11
CA ALA A 160 -22.42 -6.02 -0.14
C ALA A 160 -22.08 -5.56 1.30
N GLN A 161 -20.80 -5.47 1.63
CA GLN A 161 -20.34 -4.97 2.94
C GLN A 161 -20.39 -3.45 3.03
N ASN A 162 -20.00 -2.77 1.97
CA ASN A 162 -20.01 -1.31 1.88
C ASN A 162 -20.13 -0.87 0.42
N THR A 163 -21.16 -0.09 0.11
CA THR A 163 -21.46 0.35 -1.25
C THR A 163 -20.41 1.27 -1.86
N SER A 164 -19.54 1.88 -1.05
CA SER A 164 -18.43 2.70 -1.51
C SER A 164 -17.17 1.89 -1.85
N TRP A 165 -17.14 0.61 -1.47
CA TRP A 165 -16.04 -0.31 -1.77
C TRP A 165 -16.23 -0.98 -3.12
N GLY A 166 -15.16 -1.53 -3.65
CA GLY A 166 -15.20 -2.34 -4.87
C GLY A 166 -13.86 -2.40 -5.59
N VAL A 167 -13.69 -3.44 -6.37
CA VAL A 167 -12.50 -3.61 -7.21
C VAL A 167 -12.47 -2.50 -8.26
N ARG A 168 -11.36 -1.74 -8.30
CA ARG A 168 -11.20 -0.56 -9.14
C ARG A 168 -10.73 -0.92 -10.55
N ASN A 169 -11.08 -0.08 -11.49
CA ASN A 169 -10.60 -0.20 -12.86
C ASN A 169 -9.19 0.39 -12.95
N LEU A 170 -8.24 -0.35 -13.51
CA LEU A 170 -6.84 0.08 -13.60
C LEU A 170 -6.69 1.41 -14.34
N GLU A 171 -7.43 1.59 -15.42
CA GLU A 171 -7.37 2.81 -16.23
C GLU A 171 -7.87 4.04 -15.47
N ASP A 172 -8.84 3.88 -14.55
CA ASP A 172 -9.29 4.98 -13.69
C ASP A 172 -8.20 5.37 -12.69
N VAL A 173 -7.50 4.39 -12.11
CA VAL A 173 -6.36 4.63 -11.23
C VAL A 173 -5.22 5.32 -11.98
N GLN A 174 -4.94 4.92 -13.21
CA GLN A 174 -3.93 5.57 -14.06
C GLN A 174 -4.26 7.04 -14.31
N ARG A 175 -5.53 7.36 -14.60
CA ARG A 175 -5.96 8.78 -14.79
C ARG A 175 -5.78 9.62 -13.53
N VAL A 176 -6.07 9.06 -12.36
CA VAL A 176 -5.81 9.75 -11.08
C VAL A 176 -4.30 9.97 -10.91
N ALA A 177 -3.48 8.96 -11.13
CA ALA A 177 -2.03 9.07 -11.03
C ALA A 177 -1.49 10.19 -11.93
N GLU A 178 -1.91 10.23 -13.18
CA GLU A 178 -1.51 11.25 -14.16
C GLU A 178 -1.89 12.67 -13.71
N THR A 179 -3.08 12.84 -13.10
CA THR A 179 -3.54 14.12 -12.56
C THR A 179 -2.58 14.69 -11.52
N PHE A 180 -1.92 13.83 -10.74
CA PHE A 180 -0.97 14.21 -9.69
C PHE A 180 0.50 14.02 -10.09
N GLY A 181 0.80 13.96 -11.38
CA GLY A 181 2.17 13.97 -11.89
C GLY A 181 2.88 12.63 -11.83
N PHE A 182 2.14 11.52 -11.79
CA PHE A 182 2.69 10.17 -11.84
C PHE A 182 2.31 9.49 -13.16
N TYR A 183 3.28 8.86 -13.82
CA TYR A 183 3.02 8.05 -14.99
C TYR A 183 3.14 6.56 -14.67
N HIS A 184 2.34 5.75 -15.34
CA HIS A 184 2.38 4.29 -15.23
C HIS A 184 3.65 3.73 -15.86
N VAL A 185 4.40 2.96 -15.09
CA VAL A 185 5.64 2.31 -15.55
C VAL A 185 5.37 0.88 -16.02
N PHE A 186 4.77 0.07 -15.16
CA PHE A 186 4.52 -1.32 -15.45
C PHE A 186 3.41 -1.90 -14.55
N THR A 187 2.74 -2.92 -15.07
CA THR A 187 1.80 -3.77 -14.32
C THR A 187 2.31 -5.20 -14.33
N HIS A 188 2.68 -5.71 -13.17
CA HIS A 188 3.06 -7.11 -12.98
C HIS A 188 1.84 -7.95 -12.64
N GLU A 189 1.67 -9.07 -13.33
CA GLU A 189 0.71 -10.08 -12.94
C GLU A 189 1.23 -10.82 -11.70
N MET A 190 0.37 -10.95 -10.70
CA MET A 190 0.70 -11.54 -9.41
C MET A 190 -0.16 -12.77 -9.13
N PRO A 191 0.25 -13.66 -8.21
CA PRO A 191 -0.58 -14.79 -7.82
C PRO A 191 -1.98 -14.40 -7.35
N ALA A 192 -2.93 -15.32 -7.47
CA ALA A 192 -4.32 -15.17 -7.04
C ALA A 192 -5.06 -14.01 -7.71
N ASN A 193 -4.77 -13.76 -9.00
CA ASN A 193 -5.39 -12.72 -9.81
C ASN A 193 -5.23 -11.29 -9.26
N ASN A 194 -4.13 -11.06 -8.55
CA ASN A 194 -3.70 -9.73 -8.14
C ASN A 194 -2.71 -9.11 -9.14
N LYS A 195 -2.46 -7.83 -8.98
CA LYS A 195 -1.49 -7.08 -9.77
C LYS A 195 -0.62 -6.22 -8.86
N SER A 196 0.64 -6.07 -9.24
CA SER A 196 1.52 -5.01 -8.74
C SER A 196 1.64 -3.93 -9.79
N ILE A 197 1.32 -2.70 -9.43
CA ILE A 197 1.30 -1.57 -10.35
C ILE A 197 2.30 -0.53 -9.88
N ILE A 198 3.19 -0.14 -10.78
CA ILE A 198 4.24 0.84 -10.53
C ILE A 198 3.92 2.13 -11.25
N PHE A 199 3.87 3.20 -10.48
CA PHE A 199 3.83 4.57 -10.99
C PHE A 199 5.10 5.30 -10.57
N LYS A 200 5.58 6.20 -11.42
CA LYS A 200 6.76 7.00 -11.15
C LYS A 200 6.44 8.48 -11.26
N LYS A 201 7.00 9.27 -10.35
CA LYS A 201 6.87 10.72 -10.37
C LYS A 201 7.68 11.32 -11.53
N ASN A 202 7.08 12.26 -12.25
CA ASN A 202 7.72 13.04 -13.33
C ASN A 202 8.96 13.81 -12.84
#